data_6766eb0445b3380e085f8589e5892174
#
_entry.id   6766eb0445b3380e085f8589e5892174
#
_cell.length_a   1.000
_cell.length_b   1.000
_cell.length_c   1.000
_cell.angle_alpha   90.00
_cell.angle_beta   90.00
_cell.angle_gamma   90.00
#
_symmetry.space_group_name_H-M   'P 1'
#
loop_
_entity.id
_entity.type
_entity.pdbx_description
1 polymer ?
#
loop_
_entity_poly.entity_id
_entity_poly.type
_entity_poly.pdbx_seq_one_letter_code
_entity_poly.pdbx_strand_id
1 'polypeptide(L)'
;YVPTAVLAGFILLILRSLGIVNIRQEFLELITYHGIAIGFIAMSLRVKTQKNNEGYKVALKSGALIVSTYLIQVLIGLVIALVLTFTFMPDFFPASGILLAMGFGQGPGQANNVGSTYEALGFVGGQSYGLSIAASGFLIACTVGVFFLNKRKKKNVTYIDETSNDSKLDIFQDKDEIPIAQSIDKLSVQAALIVFVYLLTFGFLVGFSRLLGMI
;
A
#
# COMPACT_ATOMS: atom_id res chain seq x y z
N TYR A 1 -6.22 -14.91 -10.84
CA TYR A 1 -6.74 -13.59 -11.28
C TYR A 1 -5.72 -12.53 -10.90
N VAL A 2 -5.20 -11.79 -11.89
CA VAL A 2 -4.34 -10.62 -11.64
C VAL A 2 -5.25 -9.44 -11.31
N PRO A 3 -4.95 -8.64 -10.28
CA PRO A 3 -5.75 -7.46 -9.95
C PRO A 3 -5.82 -6.49 -11.13
N THR A 4 -7.02 -5.98 -11.42
CA THR A 4 -7.25 -5.07 -12.56
C THR A 4 -6.40 -3.80 -12.50
N ALA A 5 -6.12 -3.30 -11.28
CA ALA A 5 -5.26 -2.14 -11.07
C ALA A 5 -3.81 -2.38 -11.55
N VAL A 6 -3.28 -3.60 -11.36
CA VAL A 6 -1.94 -3.99 -11.82
C VAL A 6 -1.90 -4.08 -13.34
N LEU A 7 -2.92 -4.68 -13.96
CA LEU A 7 -3.05 -4.74 -15.42
C LEU A 7 -3.15 -3.33 -16.02
N ALA A 8 -3.97 -2.45 -15.44
CA ALA A 8 -4.09 -1.06 -15.87
C ALA A 8 -2.76 -0.31 -15.79
N GLY A 9 -1.99 -0.54 -14.70
CA GLY A 9 -0.65 0.04 -14.55
C GLY A 9 0.32 -0.42 -15.62
N PHE A 10 0.33 -1.71 -15.97
CA PHE A 10 1.17 -2.23 -17.07
C PHE A 10 0.75 -1.68 -18.42
N ILE A 11 -0.55 -1.61 -18.70
CA ILE A 11 -1.05 -1.03 -19.96
C ILE A 11 -0.62 0.43 -20.06
N LEU A 12 -0.77 1.21 -18.99
CA LEU A 12 -0.36 2.60 -18.95
C LEU A 12 1.16 2.77 -19.17
N LEU A 13 1.96 1.88 -18.58
CA LEU A 13 3.42 1.87 -18.76
C LEU A 13 3.80 1.61 -20.21
N ILE A 14 3.16 0.64 -20.87
CA ILE A 14 3.36 0.34 -22.29
C ILE A 14 2.95 1.53 -23.15
N LEU A 15 1.78 2.10 -22.93
CA LEU A 15 1.29 3.26 -23.68
C LEU A 15 2.21 4.48 -23.54
N ARG A 16 2.77 4.69 -22.34
CA ARG A 16 3.78 5.75 -22.09
C ARG A 16 5.09 5.46 -22.80
N SER A 17 5.54 4.21 -22.78
CA SER A 17 6.76 3.77 -23.47
C SER A 17 6.66 3.93 -24.99
N LEU A 18 5.46 3.72 -25.56
CA LEU A 18 5.16 3.94 -26.98
C LEU A 18 4.95 5.42 -27.35
N GLY A 19 5.01 6.34 -26.37
CA GLY A 19 4.80 7.77 -26.60
C GLY A 19 3.35 8.18 -26.87
N ILE A 20 2.38 7.25 -26.74
CA ILE A 20 0.95 7.51 -26.98
C ILE A 20 0.36 8.37 -25.87
N VAL A 21 0.82 8.16 -24.63
CA VAL A 21 0.36 8.89 -23.44
C VAL A 21 1.54 9.58 -22.77
N ASN A 22 1.48 10.90 -22.70
CA ASN A 22 2.51 11.69 -22.05
C ASN A 22 1.94 12.32 -20.76
N ILE A 23 2.08 11.60 -19.64
CA ILE A 23 1.69 12.08 -18.31
C ILE A 23 2.96 12.49 -17.57
N ARG A 24 2.98 13.71 -17.02
CA ARG A 24 4.09 14.18 -16.20
C ARG A 24 4.23 13.32 -14.95
N GLN A 25 5.45 12.99 -14.59
CA GLN A 25 5.78 12.18 -13.44
C GLN A 25 5.24 12.79 -12.14
N GLU A 26 5.41 14.10 -11.98
CA GLU A 26 4.92 14.86 -10.82
C GLU A 26 3.41 14.73 -10.60
N PHE A 27 2.64 14.68 -11.70
CA PHE A 27 1.19 14.50 -11.62
C PHE A 27 0.81 13.09 -11.13
N LEU A 28 1.52 12.06 -11.57
CA LEU A 28 1.32 10.69 -11.11
C LEU A 28 1.65 10.53 -9.62
N GLU A 29 2.74 11.16 -9.19
CA GLU A 29 3.17 11.16 -7.78
C GLU A 29 2.13 11.86 -6.90
N LEU A 30 1.62 13.00 -7.33
CA LEU A 30 0.60 13.77 -6.62
C LEU A 30 -0.71 12.97 -6.49
N ILE A 31 -1.20 12.37 -7.58
CA ILE A 31 -2.41 11.52 -7.53
C ILE A 31 -2.18 10.31 -6.63
N THR A 32 -1.01 9.69 -6.70
CA THR A 32 -0.67 8.53 -5.87
C THR A 32 -0.67 8.91 -4.39
N TYR A 33 -0.03 10.02 -4.03
CA TYR A 33 0.03 10.51 -2.65
C TYR A 33 -1.37 10.77 -2.08
N HIS A 34 -2.18 11.56 -2.78
CA HIS A 34 -3.53 11.90 -2.32
C HIS A 34 -4.48 10.70 -2.36
N GLY A 35 -4.37 9.84 -3.39
CA GLY A 35 -5.18 8.64 -3.52
C GLY A 35 -4.93 7.64 -2.39
N ILE A 36 -3.68 7.44 -1.99
CA ILE A 36 -3.32 6.59 -0.85
C ILE A 36 -3.89 7.18 0.45
N ALA A 37 -3.73 8.48 0.67
CA ALA A 37 -4.24 9.15 1.87
C ALA A 37 -5.76 9.00 2.00
N ILE A 38 -6.50 9.29 0.93
CA ILE A 38 -7.96 9.13 0.88
C ILE A 38 -8.37 7.67 1.10
N GLY A 39 -7.66 6.73 0.50
CA GLY A 39 -7.92 5.30 0.67
C GLY A 39 -7.77 4.84 2.12
N PHE A 40 -6.70 5.24 2.81
CA PHE A 40 -6.50 4.94 4.22
C PHE A 40 -7.56 5.57 5.13
N ILE A 41 -7.95 6.82 4.86
CA ILE A 41 -9.04 7.49 5.59
C ILE A 41 -10.35 6.72 5.41
N ALA A 42 -10.71 6.38 4.18
CA ALA A 42 -11.93 5.62 3.89
C ALA A 42 -11.94 4.25 4.57
N MET A 43 -10.81 3.54 4.57
CA MET A 43 -10.67 2.26 5.28
C MET A 43 -10.81 2.42 6.79
N SER A 44 -10.25 3.49 7.37
CA SER A 44 -10.30 3.76 8.81
C SER A 44 -11.72 4.14 9.28
N LEU A 45 -12.48 4.79 8.42
CA LEU A 45 -13.89 5.16 8.69
C LEU A 45 -14.85 3.97 8.52
N ARG A 46 -14.42 2.86 7.93
CA ARG A 46 -15.23 1.65 7.83
C ARG A 46 -15.31 0.95 9.18
N VAL A 47 -16.27 1.34 9.99
CA VAL A 47 -16.50 0.72 11.31
C VAL A 47 -17.15 -0.64 11.14
N LYS A 48 -16.43 -1.72 11.44
CA LYS A 48 -17.05 -3.02 11.69
C LYS A 48 -17.50 -3.06 13.15
N THR A 49 -18.81 -3.05 13.38
CA THR A 49 -19.41 -3.20 14.70
C THR A 49 -19.35 -4.68 15.13
N GLN A 50 -18.17 -5.22 15.33
CA GLN A 50 -18.02 -6.50 16.02
C GLN A 50 -17.49 -6.22 17.44
N LYS A 51 -18.41 -6.23 18.38
CA LYS A 51 -18.13 -6.34 19.83
C LYS A 51 -17.62 -7.75 20.14
N ASN A 52 -16.40 -8.07 19.77
CA ASN A 52 -15.80 -9.34 20.16
C ASN A 52 -14.47 -9.06 20.87
N ASN A 53 -14.40 -9.45 22.15
CA ASN A 53 -13.17 -9.36 22.95
C ASN A 53 -11.99 -10.16 22.33
N GLU A 54 -12.24 -11.00 21.34
CA GLU A 54 -11.23 -11.72 20.58
C GLU A 54 -10.57 -10.90 19.49
N GLY A 55 -11.23 -9.83 19.00
CA GLY A 55 -10.72 -8.97 17.94
C GLY A 55 -9.36 -8.34 18.29
N TYR A 56 -9.16 -7.96 19.57
CA TYR A 56 -7.88 -7.42 20.04
C TYR A 56 -6.74 -8.45 19.93
N LYS A 57 -6.97 -9.69 20.32
CA LYS A 57 -5.96 -10.76 20.25
C LYS A 57 -5.56 -11.05 18.78
N VAL A 58 -6.56 -11.06 17.89
CA VAL A 58 -6.34 -11.27 16.45
C VAL A 58 -5.54 -10.09 15.86
N ALA A 59 -5.93 -8.86 16.19
CA ALA A 59 -5.23 -7.66 15.74
C ALA A 59 -3.76 -7.64 16.22
N LEU A 60 -3.52 -7.99 17.48
CA LEU A 60 -2.17 -8.04 18.06
C LEU A 60 -1.31 -9.14 17.40
N LYS A 61 -1.86 -10.33 17.18
CA LYS A 61 -1.17 -11.42 16.48
C LYS A 61 -0.85 -11.06 15.04
N SER A 62 -1.80 -10.45 14.31
CA SER A 62 -1.59 -10.01 12.93
C SER A 62 -0.56 -8.89 12.86
N GLY A 63 -0.62 -7.92 13.77
CA GLY A 63 0.36 -6.85 13.86
C GLY A 63 1.76 -7.38 14.15
N ALA A 64 1.90 -8.28 15.11
CA ALA A 64 3.18 -8.91 15.44
C ALA A 64 3.76 -9.70 14.25
N LEU A 65 2.91 -10.43 13.50
CA LEU A 65 3.31 -11.15 12.29
C LEU A 65 3.84 -10.18 11.22
N ILE A 66 3.12 -9.09 10.97
CA ILE A 66 3.51 -8.08 9.98
C ILE A 66 4.86 -7.46 10.35
N VAL A 67 5.02 -7.02 11.60
CA VAL A 67 6.28 -6.42 12.08
C VAL A 67 7.43 -7.43 11.98
N SER A 68 7.22 -8.68 12.40
CA SER A 68 8.24 -9.74 12.29
C SER A 68 8.65 -9.97 10.83
N THR A 69 7.70 -9.97 9.90
CA THR A 69 7.97 -10.13 8.47
C THR A 69 8.83 -8.97 7.94
N TYR A 70 8.53 -7.73 8.32
CA TYR A 70 9.33 -6.57 7.92
C TYR A 70 10.75 -6.62 8.49
N LEU A 71 10.90 -7.00 9.74
CA LEU A 71 12.23 -7.14 10.36
C LEU A 71 13.09 -8.21 9.66
N ILE A 72 12.49 -9.35 9.32
CA ILE A 72 13.17 -10.40 8.56
C ILE A 72 13.58 -9.89 7.17
N GLN A 73 12.70 -9.17 6.48
CA GLN A 73 13.01 -8.58 5.17
C GLN A 73 14.14 -7.56 5.25
N VAL A 74 14.15 -6.70 6.28
CA VAL A 74 15.26 -5.76 6.53
C VAL A 74 16.57 -6.51 6.74
N LEU A 75 16.57 -7.53 7.60
CA LEU A 75 17.78 -8.31 7.88
C LEU A 75 18.33 -9.00 6.63
N ILE A 76 17.46 -9.66 5.87
CA ILE A 76 17.86 -10.32 4.62
C ILE A 76 18.38 -9.29 3.62
N GLY A 77 17.68 -8.17 3.44
CA GLY A 77 18.07 -7.11 2.53
C GLY A 77 19.43 -6.51 2.89
N LEU A 78 19.65 -6.23 4.19
CA LEU A 78 20.93 -5.70 4.67
C LEU A 78 22.07 -6.71 4.46
N VAL A 79 21.86 -7.99 4.78
CA VAL A 79 22.88 -9.02 4.53
C VAL A 79 23.25 -9.07 3.06
N ILE A 80 22.27 -9.06 2.16
CA ILE A 80 22.51 -9.06 0.70
C ILE A 80 23.27 -7.79 0.29
N ALA A 81 22.84 -6.61 0.74
CA ALA A 81 23.47 -5.35 0.39
C ALA A 81 24.93 -5.30 0.89
N LEU A 82 25.18 -5.73 2.13
CA LEU A 82 26.52 -5.77 2.70
C LEU A 82 27.43 -6.76 1.95
N VAL A 83 26.93 -7.97 1.64
CA VAL A 83 27.68 -8.95 0.85
C VAL A 83 28.04 -8.38 -0.52
N LEU A 84 27.11 -7.70 -1.20
CA LEU A 84 27.37 -7.06 -2.48
C LEU A 84 28.42 -5.96 -2.35
N THR A 85 28.30 -5.08 -1.37
CA THR A 85 29.26 -3.98 -1.11
C THR A 85 30.66 -4.50 -0.83
N PHE A 86 30.81 -5.54 0.01
CA PHE A 86 32.14 -6.05 0.40
C PHE A 86 32.76 -7.02 -0.61
N THR A 87 31.97 -7.54 -1.58
CA THR A 87 32.48 -8.59 -2.49
C THR A 87 32.53 -8.10 -3.94
N PHE A 88 31.43 -7.58 -4.47
CA PHE A 88 31.29 -7.35 -5.92
C PHE A 88 31.15 -5.87 -6.32
N MET A 89 30.63 -5.02 -5.43
CA MET A 89 30.26 -3.64 -5.74
C MET A 89 30.63 -2.70 -4.58
N PRO A 90 31.92 -2.32 -4.43
CA PRO A 90 32.37 -1.49 -3.29
C PRO A 90 31.66 -0.13 -3.17
N ASP A 91 31.18 0.41 -4.31
CA ASP A 91 30.46 1.68 -4.36
C ASP A 91 28.95 1.51 -4.12
N PHE A 92 28.48 0.30 -3.89
CA PHE A 92 27.05 0.06 -3.66
C PHE A 92 26.64 0.56 -2.28
N PHE A 93 25.52 1.28 -2.20
CA PHE A 93 25.06 1.89 -0.95
C PHE A 93 24.63 0.82 0.07
N PRO A 94 25.32 0.67 1.20
CA PRO A 94 25.10 -0.47 2.12
C PRO A 94 23.71 -0.51 2.72
N ALA A 95 23.10 0.66 2.99
CA ALA A 95 21.76 0.74 3.56
C ALA A 95 20.61 0.47 2.54
N SER A 96 20.95 0.28 1.25
CA SER A 96 19.96 -0.04 0.20
C SER A 96 19.12 -1.28 0.51
N GLY A 97 19.66 -2.21 1.30
CA GLY A 97 18.95 -3.42 1.72
C GLY A 97 17.69 -3.16 2.54
N ILE A 98 17.58 -2.02 3.23
CA ILE A 98 16.38 -1.63 3.97
C ILE A 98 15.20 -1.40 3.00
N LEU A 99 15.49 -0.96 1.78
CA LEU A 99 14.47 -0.74 0.75
C LEU A 99 13.73 -2.04 0.36
N LEU A 100 14.29 -3.22 0.69
CA LEU A 100 13.57 -4.48 0.49
C LEU A 100 12.27 -4.52 1.30
N ALA A 101 12.31 -4.22 2.58
CA ALA A 101 11.11 -4.20 3.43
C ALA A 101 10.18 -3.05 3.06
N MET A 102 10.73 -1.90 2.66
CA MET A 102 9.94 -0.75 2.25
C MET A 102 9.17 -1.04 0.94
N GLY A 103 9.81 -1.64 -0.05
CA GLY A 103 9.20 -1.96 -1.34
C GLY A 103 8.27 -3.17 -1.29
N PHE A 104 8.76 -4.30 -0.79
CA PHE A 104 8.00 -5.55 -0.75
C PHE A 104 6.89 -5.55 0.30
N GLY A 105 7.18 -4.99 1.48
CA GLY A 105 6.28 -5.06 2.61
C GLY A 105 5.31 -3.90 2.68
N GLN A 106 5.79 -2.67 2.48
CA GLN A 106 5.01 -1.46 2.67
C GLN A 106 4.55 -0.81 1.37
N GLY A 107 5.18 -1.18 0.24
CA GLY A 107 4.79 -0.75 -1.09
C GLY A 107 5.49 0.51 -1.61
N PRO A 108 5.04 1.03 -2.79
CA PRO A 108 5.79 2.04 -3.53
C PRO A 108 5.90 3.38 -2.80
N GLY A 109 4.91 3.75 -1.99
CA GLY A 109 4.93 5.03 -1.25
C GLY A 109 6.11 5.12 -0.28
N GLN A 110 6.32 4.10 0.54
CA GLN A 110 7.43 4.05 1.49
C GLN A 110 8.77 3.84 0.78
N ALA A 111 8.80 2.98 -0.24
CA ALA A 111 10.00 2.78 -1.05
C ALA A 111 10.47 4.06 -1.75
N ASN A 112 9.54 4.84 -2.26
CA ASN A 112 9.79 6.15 -2.85
C ASN A 112 10.36 7.13 -1.83
N ASN A 113 9.71 7.26 -0.67
CA ASN A 113 10.11 8.21 0.38
C ASN A 113 11.51 7.91 0.92
N VAL A 114 11.78 6.66 1.29
CA VAL A 114 13.08 6.24 1.81
C VAL A 114 14.15 6.29 0.69
N GLY A 115 13.79 5.87 -0.53
CA GLY A 115 14.68 5.92 -1.69
C GLY A 115 15.13 7.35 -2.02
N SER A 116 14.21 8.32 -2.01
CA SER A 116 14.53 9.75 -2.21
C SER A 116 15.43 10.29 -1.08
N THR A 117 15.20 9.87 0.15
CA THR A 117 16.07 10.23 1.28
C THR A 117 17.48 9.69 1.07
N TYR A 118 17.62 8.47 0.56
CA TYR A 118 18.92 7.87 0.27
C TYR A 118 19.64 8.54 -0.91
N GLU A 119 18.89 9.07 -1.89
CA GLU A 119 19.49 9.90 -2.94
C GLU A 119 20.15 11.16 -2.37
N ALA A 120 19.51 11.82 -1.42
CA ALA A 120 20.10 12.96 -0.72
C ALA A 120 21.36 12.61 0.08
N LEU A 121 21.49 11.32 0.48
CA LEU A 121 22.67 10.77 1.17
C LEU A 121 23.75 10.20 0.22
N GLY A 122 23.58 10.35 -1.09
CA GLY A 122 24.56 9.93 -2.09
C GLY A 122 24.24 8.61 -2.82
N PHE A 123 23.10 7.98 -2.54
CA PHE A 123 22.69 6.80 -3.30
C PHE A 123 21.99 7.21 -4.61
N VAL A 124 22.77 7.45 -5.66
CA VAL A 124 22.25 7.84 -6.98
C VAL A 124 21.28 6.79 -7.50
N GLY A 125 20.03 7.21 -7.82
CA GLY A 125 18.98 6.32 -8.28
C GLY A 125 18.26 5.55 -7.17
N GLY A 126 18.42 5.93 -5.90
CA GLY A 126 17.80 5.28 -4.74
C GLY A 126 16.28 5.25 -4.81
N GLN A 127 15.65 6.31 -5.31
CA GLN A 127 14.21 6.37 -5.54
C GLN A 127 13.77 5.31 -6.57
N SER A 128 14.40 5.28 -7.73
CA SER A 128 14.11 4.32 -8.79
C SER A 128 14.38 2.88 -8.37
N TYR A 129 15.43 2.67 -7.58
CA TYR A 129 15.76 1.37 -6.99
C TYR A 129 14.66 0.89 -6.05
N GLY A 130 14.21 1.73 -5.12
CA GLY A 130 13.12 1.41 -4.20
C GLY A 130 11.80 1.10 -4.92
N LEU A 131 11.44 1.90 -5.93
CA LEU A 131 10.25 1.68 -6.75
C LEU A 131 10.33 0.37 -7.57
N SER A 132 11.52 0.02 -8.07
CA SER A 132 11.74 -1.25 -8.78
C SER A 132 11.54 -2.47 -7.86
N ILE A 133 11.99 -2.38 -6.60
CA ILE A 133 11.72 -3.40 -5.59
C ILE A 133 10.22 -3.51 -5.32
N ALA A 134 9.52 -2.39 -5.18
CA ALA A 134 8.07 -2.39 -4.96
C ALA A 134 7.31 -3.01 -6.16
N ALA A 135 7.68 -2.67 -7.38
CA ALA A 135 7.12 -3.25 -8.59
C ALA A 135 7.35 -4.79 -8.63
N SER A 136 8.56 -5.23 -8.29
CA SER A 136 8.88 -6.66 -8.19
C SER A 136 8.04 -7.36 -7.12
N GLY A 137 7.79 -6.70 -5.98
CA GLY A 137 6.92 -7.18 -4.91
C GLY A 137 5.49 -7.41 -5.40
N PHE A 138 4.92 -6.47 -6.14
CA PHE A 138 3.59 -6.63 -6.74
C PHE A 138 3.54 -7.77 -7.74
N LEU A 139 4.54 -7.89 -8.61
CA LEU A 139 4.61 -9.00 -9.57
C LEU A 139 4.65 -10.35 -8.88
N ILE A 140 5.47 -10.50 -7.85
CA ILE A 140 5.61 -11.74 -7.09
C ILE A 140 4.30 -12.03 -6.31
N ALA A 141 3.69 -11.04 -5.72
CA ALA A 141 2.41 -11.22 -5.04
C ALA A 141 1.31 -11.69 -6.00
N CYS A 142 1.23 -11.10 -7.20
CA CYS A 142 0.22 -11.46 -8.20
C CYS A 142 0.47 -12.82 -8.85
N THR A 143 1.72 -13.27 -8.97
CA THR A 143 2.07 -14.54 -9.60
C THR A 143 2.21 -15.67 -8.57
N VAL A 144 3.26 -15.59 -7.76
CA VAL A 144 3.61 -16.62 -6.78
C VAL A 144 2.60 -16.67 -5.64
N GLY A 145 2.13 -15.51 -5.16
CA GLY A 145 1.13 -15.41 -4.09
C GLY A 145 -0.18 -16.07 -4.50
N VAL A 146 -0.70 -15.74 -5.67
CA VAL A 146 -1.94 -16.34 -6.21
C VAL A 146 -1.77 -17.83 -6.46
N PHE A 147 -0.64 -18.26 -7.03
CA PHE A 147 -0.35 -19.67 -7.22
C PHE A 147 -0.34 -20.43 -5.89
N PHE A 148 0.30 -19.89 -4.87
CA PHE A 148 0.37 -20.50 -3.55
C PHE A 148 -1.01 -20.59 -2.87
N LEU A 149 -1.83 -19.55 -2.96
CA LEU A 149 -3.20 -19.56 -2.45
C LEU A 149 -4.06 -20.59 -3.15
N ASN A 150 -3.99 -20.68 -4.47
CA ASN A 150 -4.73 -21.68 -5.25
C ASN A 150 -4.29 -23.12 -4.91
N LYS A 151 -2.99 -23.35 -4.70
CA LYS A 151 -2.47 -24.65 -4.27
C LYS A 151 -2.98 -25.04 -2.87
N ARG A 152 -3.08 -24.06 -1.95
CA ARG A 152 -3.64 -24.29 -0.61
C ARG A 152 -5.15 -24.54 -0.64
N LYS A 153 -5.89 -23.81 -1.46
CA LYS A 153 -7.33 -24.02 -1.64
C LYS A 153 -7.66 -25.46 -2.10
N LYS A 154 -6.82 -26.04 -2.96
CA LYS A 154 -6.95 -27.44 -3.39
C LYS A 154 -6.71 -28.47 -2.26
N LYS A 155 -6.05 -28.08 -1.16
CA LYS A 155 -5.74 -28.97 -0.01
C LYS A 155 -6.76 -28.87 1.13
N ASN A 156 -8.00 -28.40 0.87
CA ASN A 156 -9.09 -28.30 1.88
C ASN A 156 -8.71 -27.57 3.16
N VAL A 157 -7.83 -26.57 3.10
CA VAL A 157 -7.68 -25.64 4.20
C VAL A 157 -8.83 -24.65 4.09
N THR A 158 -9.85 -24.85 4.89
CA THR A 158 -11.00 -23.96 5.03
C THR A 158 -10.47 -22.61 5.53
N TYR A 159 -10.16 -21.70 4.61
CA TYR A 159 -10.19 -20.28 4.93
C TYR A 159 -11.66 -19.97 5.14
N ILE A 160 -11.99 -19.45 6.31
CA ILE A 160 -13.29 -18.85 6.58
C ILE A 160 -13.49 -17.81 5.48
N ASP A 161 -14.42 -18.10 4.60
CA ASP A 161 -14.74 -17.31 3.42
C ASP A 161 -15.56 -16.09 3.90
N GLU A 162 -14.89 -15.16 4.58
CA GLU A 162 -15.50 -13.87 4.94
C GLU A 162 -15.79 -13.01 3.71
N THR A 163 -15.31 -13.43 2.53
CA THR A 163 -15.51 -12.73 1.25
C THR A 163 -16.58 -13.33 0.37
N SER A 164 -17.09 -14.54 0.67
CA SER A 164 -18.02 -15.21 -0.24
C SER A 164 -19.48 -14.79 -0.10
N ASN A 165 -19.82 -14.07 0.96
CA ASN A 165 -21.18 -13.51 1.11
C ASN A 165 -21.28 -12.03 0.72
N ASP A 166 -20.18 -11.35 0.49
CA ASP A 166 -20.15 -9.91 0.23
C ASP A 166 -20.12 -9.53 -1.26
N SER A 167 -20.17 -10.48 -2.17
CA SER A 167 -20.16 -10.21 -3.61
C SER A 167 -21.53 -10.15 -4.29
N LYS A 168 -22.60 -10.26 -3.53
CA LYS A 168 -23.93 -9.90 -4.03
C LYS A 168 -24.18 -8.44 -3.70
N LEU A 169 -24.64 -7.70 -4.67
CA LEU A 169 -25.12 -6.31 -4.57
C LEU A 169 -26.16 -6.07 -3.46
N ASP A 170 -26.60 -7.11 -2.79
CA ASP A 170 -27.48 -7.10 -1.61
C ASP A 170 -26.84 -6.57 -0.32
N ILE A 171 -25.52 -6.30 -0.32
CA ILE A 171 -24.78 -5.85 0.87
C ILE A 171 -24.99 -4.37 1.18
N PHE A 172 -25.58 -3.66 0.24
CA PHE A 172 -25.94 -2.26 0.43
C PHE A 172 -27.38 -2.06 0.95
N GLN A 173 -28.15 -3.12 1.12
CA GLN A 173 -29.52 -3.04 1.64
C GLN A 173 -29.72 -4.01 2.79
N ASP A 174 -29.63 -3.51 4.02
CA ASP A 174 -30.26 -4.17 5.18
C ASP A 174 -31.77 -4.12 4.99
N LYS A 175 -32.49 -5.17 5.44
CA LYS A 175 -33.95 -5.34 5.25
C LYS A 175 -34.82 -4.19 5.77
N ASP A 176 -34.22 -3.22 6.49
CA ASP A 176 -34.83 -2.00 7.01
C ASP A 176 -34.27 -0.73 6.34
N GLU A 177 -33.58 -0.82 5.19
CA GLU A 177 -32.96 0.33 4.55
C GLU A 177 -33.90 1.10 3.62
N ILE A 178 -33.93 2.35 3.85
CA ILE A 178 -34.55 3.50 3.24
C ILE A 178 -34.34 3.56 1.70
N PRO A 179 -35.33 4.05 0.91
CA PRO A 179 -35.30 4.06 -0.56
C PRO A 179 -34.07 4.71 -1.20
N ILE A 180 -33.73 4.27 -2.42
CA ILE A 180 -32.57 4.68 -3.24
C ILE A 180 -32.33 6.21 -3.28
N ALA A 181 -33.37 7.02 -3.17
CA ALA A 181 -33.26 8.48 -3.11
C ALA A 181 -32.50 8.99 -1.86
N GLN A 182 -32.47 8.22 -0.78
CA GLN A 182 -31.73 8.55 0.45
C GLN A 182 -30.34 7.93 0.51
N SER A 183 -30.01 6.99 -0.37
CA SER A 183 -28.65 6.42 -0.45
C SER A 183 -27.65 7.40 -1.06
N ILE A 184 -28.10 8.35 -1.86
CA ILE A 184 -27.27 9.44 -2.40
C ILE A 184 -26.79 10.33 -1.25
N ASP A 185 -27.64 10.60 -0.27
CA ASP A 185 -27.27 11.38 0.91
C ASP A 185 -26.21 10.65 1.77
N LYS A 186 -26.30 9.34 1.91
CA LYS A 186 -25.29 8.53 2.63
C LYS A 186 -23.93 8.62 1.94
N LEU A 187 -23.87 8.52 0.64
CA LEU A 187 -22.63 8.62 -0.13
C LEU A 187 -22.04 10.04 -0.03
N SER A 188 -22.87 11.05 -0.10
CA SER A 188 -22.47 12.46 0.05
C SER A 188 -21.92 12.74 1.45
N VAL A 189 -22.57 12.19 2.49
CA VAL A 189 -22.07 12.31 3.89
C VAL A 189 -20.74 11.59 4.07
N GLN A 190 -20.60 10.39 3.51
CA GLN A 190 -19.32 9.66 3.58
C GLN A 190 -18.21 10.39 2.84
N ALA A 191 -18.48 10.91 1.64
CA ALA A 191 -17.52 11.71 0.90
C ALA A 191 -17.13 12.99 1.66
N ALA A 192 -18.11 13.70 2.21
CA ALA A 192 -17.87 14.89 3.03
C ALA A 192 -17.04 14.57 4.27
N LEU A 193 -17.30 13.42 4.93
CA LEU A 193 -16.53 12.98 6.09
C LEU A 193 -15.08 12.67 5.73
N ILE A 194 -14.83 12.00 4.61
CA ILE A 194 -13.48 11.71 4.11
C ILE A 194 -12.73 13.01 3.83
N VAL A 195 -13.37 13.96 3.12
CA VAL A 195 -12.78 15.27 2.82
C VAL A 195 -12.50 16.05 4.10
N PHE A 196 -13.42 16.04 5.05
CA PHE A 196 -13.26 16.72 6.34
C PHE A 196 -12.06 16.17 7.12
N VAL A 197 -11.94 14.84 7.26
CA VAL A 197 -10.81 14.19 7.93
C VAL A 197 -9.50 14.49 7.20
N TYR A 198 -9.53 14.50 5.86
CA TYR A 198 -8.37 14.84 5.05
C TYR A 198 -7.90 16.28 5.32
N LEU A 199 -8.81 17.25 5.31
CA LEU A 199 -8.49 18.66 5.59
C LEU A 199 -8.00 18.86 7.02
N LEU A 200 -8.60 18.17 8.01
CA LEU A 200 -8.15 18.18 9.40
C LEU A 200 -6.71 17.68 9.51
N THR A 201 -6.40 16.56 8.88
CA THR A 201 -5.05 15.98 8.87
C THR A 201 -4.04 16.90 8.20
N PHE A 202 -4.42 17.51 7.08
CA PHE A 202 -3.58 18.47 6.37
C PHE A 202 -3.32 19.72 7.22
N GLY A 203 -4.37 20.28 7.83
CA GLY A 203 -4.24 21.44 8.73
C GLY A 203 -3.36 21.13 9.94
N PHE A 204 -3.49 19.93 10.51
CA PHE A 204 -2.62 19.48 11.61
C PHE A 204 -1.16 19.37 11.17
N LEU A 205 -0.89 18.77 10.01
CA LEU A 205 0.47 18.64 9.46
C LEU A 205 1.12 20.02 9.23
N VAL A 206 0.38 20.95 8.60
CA VAL A 206 0.89 22.31 8.35
C VAL A 206 1.13 23.06 9.66
N GLY A 207 0.20 22.95 10.61
CA GLY A 207 0.36 23.58 11.93
C GLY A 207 1.56 23.03 12.70
N PHE A 208 1.73 21.72 12.69
CA PHE A 208 2.84 21.04 13.36
C PHE A 208 4.18 21.34 12.71
N SER A 209 4.23 21.38 11.37
CA SER A 209 5.42 21.76 10.61
C SER A 209 5.89 23.19 10.93
N ARG A 210 4.95 24.14 11.02
CA ARG A 210 5.26 25.53 11.44
C ARG A 210 5.77 25.60 12.87
N LEU A 211 5.18 24.80 13.77
CA LEU A 211 5.56 24.78 15.18
C LEU A 211 6.97 24.22 15.40
N LEU A 212 7.40 23.28 14.55
CA LEU A 212 8.74 22.71 14.54
C LEU A 212 9.76 23.55 13.75
N GLY A 213 9.36 24.63 13.11
CA GLY A 213 10.23 25.46 12.30
C GLY A 213 10.77 24.75 11.04
N MET A 214 10.03 23.78 10.51
CA MET A 214 10.41 22.99 9.33
C MET A 214 9.92 23.60 8.01
N ILE A 215 9.15 24.68 8.06
CA ILE A 215 8.68 25.51 6.93
C ILE A 215 8.82 26.98 7.29
#